data_07ecc30147ee61e1b50d1610c352f4b3
#
_entry.id   07ecc30147ee61e1b50d1610c352f4b3
#
_cell.length_a   1.000
_cell.length_b   1.000
_cell.length_c   1.000
_cell.angle_alpha   90.00
_cell.angle_beta   90.00
_cell.angle_gamma   90.00
#
_symmetry.space_group_name_H-M   'P 1'
#
loop_
_entity.id
_entity.type
_entity.pdbx_description
1 polymer ?
#
loop_
_entity_poly.entity_id
_entity_poly.type
_entity_poly.pdbx_seq_one_letter_code
_entity_poly.pdbx_strand_id
1 'polypeptide(L)'
;MPARTWAYLAAMVVGGCSSSSPSPAPAMGRIVVALTIDWEGAYLSPDGLDALDELRRGLGPVPLTHFISAAYFTKDRPDPAAAAILTEAVHKGDELAVHLHAWRSLAKASGIEPKLSPSFLTGTDKLLEFEDGDIGFDTDLDAYSVSELRAVLRTSRRLLEQTHLLVSKTFRAGGYLGTPKVLQAIREEGFIVDCSATDYRQLDERKDEVLPQRIKAIWPSVDTTSQPRFVGAPGGPLLEMPIAAFADYATAAEIVAVFDAAHARLRKDPGRDVFVVLGFHLETAHDFAGRLGEALEKVRGRRELAGGLVFSTVEDAAGRARSAVTPAPK
;
A
#
# COMPACT_ATOMS: atom_id res chain seq x y z
N MET A 1 14.58 -32.25 90.48
CA MET A 1 14.88 -30.88 89.98
C MET A 1 15.43 -31.01 88.59
N PRO A 2 14.72 -30.57 87.52
CA PRO A 2 15.23 -30.72 86.12
C PRO A 2 15.94 -29.45 85.70
N ALA A 3 17.03 -29.63 84.98
CA ALA A 3 17.86 -28.62 84.40
C ALA A 3 17.16 -28.01 83.10
N ARG A 4 17.17 -26.72 83.02
CA ARG A 4 16.68 -25.97 81.81
C ARG A 4 17.82 -25.80 80.83
N THR A 5 17.64 -26.36 79.64
CA THR A 5 18.52 -26.15 78.48
C THR A 5 18.01 -24.97 77.65
N TRP A 6 18.85 -23.99 77.46
CA TRP A 6 18.55 -22.82 76.53
C TRP A 6 19.07 -23.16 75.15
N ALA A 7 18.16 -23.15 74.13
CA ALA A 7 18.54 -23.26 72.73
C ALA A 7 18.63 -21.86 72.12
N TYR A 8 19.81 -21.51 71.64
CA TYR A 8 20.02 -20.29 70.84
C TYR A 8 19.58 -20.54 69.42
N LEU A 9 18.57 -19.77 68.96
CA LEU A 9 18.18 -19.71 67.55
C LEU A 9 19.06 -18.65 66.81
N ALA A 10 19.94 -19.11 65.93
CA ALA A 10 20.69 -18.24 65.04
C ALA A 10 19.81 -17.93 63.80
N ALA A 11 19.38 -16.71 63.70
CA ALA A 11 18.68 -16.23 62.48
C ALA A 11 19.72 -15.96 61.38
N MET A 12 19.74 -16.78 60.32
CA MET A 12 20.48 -16.49 59.08
C MET A 12 19.67 -15.48 58.28
N VAL A 13 20.20 -14.27 58.17
CA VAL A 13 19.72 -13.26 57.21
C VAL A 13 20.29 -13.63 55.85
N VAL A 14 19.47 -14.25 54.99
CA VAL A 14 19.80 -14.46 53.56
C VAL A 14 19.57 -13.13 52.83
N GLY A 15 20.66 -12.42 52.62
CA GLY A 15 20.65 -11.21 51.74
C GLY A 15 20.37 -11.62 50.29
N GLY A 16 19.14 -11.45 49.85
CA GLY A 16 18.76 -11.63 48.43
C GLY A 16 19.38 -10.53 47.60
N CYS A 17 20.46 -10.80 46.87
CA CYS A 17 20.89 -9.96 45.76
C CYS A 17 19.86 -10.05 44.63
N SER A 18 18.99 -9.05 44.54
CA SER A 18 18.12 -8.85 43.37
C SER A 18 19.02 -8.48 42.20
N SER A 19 19.37 -9.45 41.37
CA SER A 19 19.96 -9.19 40.06
C SER A 19 18.89 -8.54 39.17
N SER A 20 18.90 -7.22 39.06
CA SER A 20 18.15 -6.53 38.06
C SER A 20 18.67 -6.96 36.67
N SER A 21 17.92 -7.82 35.99
CA SER A 21 18.20 -8.09 34.57
C SER A 21 18.28 -6.77 33.81
N PRO A 22 19.33 -6.54 33.00
CA PRO A 22 19.41 -5.32 32.21
C PRO A 22 18.17 -5.24 31.34
N SER A 23 17.51 -4.07 31.36
CA SER A 23 16.39 -3.79 30.45
C SER A 23 16.86 -4.03 29.03
N PRO A 24 16.09 -4.77 28.19
CA PRO A 24 16.50 -4.99 26.82
C PRO A 24 16.76 -3.64 26.13
N ALA A 25 17.89 -3.55 25.41
CA ALA A 25 18.21 -2.37 24.66
C ALA A 25 17.03 -2.03 23.72
N PRO A 26 16.69 -0.73 23.58
CA PRO A 26 15.60 -0.35 22.71
C PRO A 26 15.83 -0.91 21.30
N ALA A 27 14.79 -1.52 20.71
CA ALA A 27 14.89 -2.06 19.37
C ALA A 27 15.25 -0.94 18.39
N MET A 28 16.28 -1.15 17.56
CA MET A 28 16.65 -0.21 16.51
C MET A 28 15.55 -0.17 15.44
N GLY A 29 15.14 1.04 15.07
CA GLY A 29 14.22 1.26 13.97
C GLY A 29 14.82 0.79 12.63
N ARG A 30 13.97 0.51 11.67
CA ARG A 30 14.32 -0.01 10.35
C ARG A 30 13.65 0.80 9.25
N ILE A 31 14.17 0.70 8.04
CA ILE A 31 13.48 1.16 6.84
C ILE A 31 12.59 0.00 6.37
N VAL A 32 11.28 0.14 6.55
CA VAL A 32 10.27 -0.84 6.14
C VAL A 32 9.82 -0.49 4.73
N VAL A 33 10.10 -1.39 3.79
CA VAL A 33 9.85 -1.19 2.37
C VAL A 33 8.67 -2.05 1.94
N ALA A 34 7.61 -1.42 1.42
CA ALA A 34 6.52 -2.11 0.76
C ALA A 34 6.60 -1.88 -0.75
N LEU A 35 6.70 -2.98 -1.51
CA LEU A 35 6.66 -2.95 -2.97
C LEU A 35 5.26 -3.28 -3.43
N THR A 36 4.69 -2.43 -4.29
CA THR A 36 3.31 -2.53 -4.72
C THR A 36 3.17 -2.57 -6.23
N ILE A 37 2.14 -3.25 -6.70
CA ILE A 37 1.83 -3.35 -8.12
C ILE A 37 0.35 -3.01 -8.28
N ASP A 38 0.05 -2.04 -9.15
CA ASP A 38 -1.31 -1.71 -9.51
C ASP A 38 -1.69 -2.47 -10.78
N TRP A 39 -2.80 -3.18 -10.70
CA TRP A 39 -3.42 -3.94 -11.77
C TRP A 39 -4.70 -3.21 -12.14
N GLU A 40 -4.66 -2.46 -13.22
CA GLU A 40 -5.65 -1.46 -13.58
C GLU A 40 -7.00 -2.03 -14.02
N GLY A 41 -7.04 -3.31 -14.39
CA GLY A 41 -8.25 -3.95 -14.87
C GLY A 41 -8.54 -3.67 -16.34
N ALA A 42 -7.56 -3.15 -17.09
CA ALA A 42 -7.68 -2.93 -18.52
C ALA A 42 -7.54 -4.27 -19.29
N TYR A 43 -6.38 -4.84 -19.26
CA TYR A 43 -6.05 -6.14 -19.86
C TYR A 43 -4.90 -6.79 -19.06
N LEU A 44 -4.81 -8.10 -19.15
CA LEU A 44 -3.66 -8.83 -18.57
C LEU A 44 -2.51 -8.76 -19.57
N SER A 45 -1.50 -7.94 -19.25
CA SER A 45 -0.34 -7.72 -20.10
C SER A 45 0.66 -8.88 -20.00
N PRO A 46 0.89 -9.70 -21.04
CA PRO A 46 1.92 -10.75 -20.98
C PRO A 46 3.31 -10.16 -20.72
N ASP A 47 3.67 -9.08 -21.41
CA ASP A 47 4.97 -8.41 -21.23
C ASP A 47 5.10 -7.82 -19.81
N GLY A 48 3.99 -7.36 -19.24
CA GLY A 48 3.93 -6.89 -17.84
C GLY A 48 4.15 -8.02 -16.84
N LEU A 49 3.55 -9.18 -17.08
CA LEU A 49 3.74 -10.39 -16.26
C LEU A 49 5.20 -10.90 -16.35
N ASP A 50 5.78 -10.93 -17.54
CA ASP A 50 7.18 -11.31 -17.75
C ASP A 50 8.12 -10.35 -17.01
N ALA A 51 7.85 -9.04 -17.05
CA ALA A 51 8.64 -8.03 -16.33
C ALA A 51 8.50 -8.17 -14.81
N LEU A 52 7.31 -8.52 -14.31
CA LEU A 52 7.10 -8.82 -12.89
C LEU A 52 7.92 -10.03 -12.45
N ASP A 53 7.93 -11.10 -13.24
CA ASP A 53 8.71 -12.30 -12.96
C ASP A 53 10.21 -12.02 -13.00
N GLU A 54 10.67 -11.20 -13.92
CA GLU A 54 12.07 -10.75 -13.98
C GLU A 54 12.45 -9.95 -12.73
N LEU A 55 11.61 -8.99 -12.33
CA LEU A 55 11.81 -8.21 -11.11
C LEU A 55 11.89 -9.12 -9.88
N ARG A 56 10.98 -10.09 -9.73
CA ARG A 56 11.00 -11.07 -8.63
C ARG A 56 12.28 -11.89 -8.61
N ARG A 57 12.74 -12.37 -9.75
CA ARG A 57 14.01 -13.11 -9.86
C ARG A 57 15.20 -12.28 -9.38
N GLY A 58 15.24 -10.99 -9.73
CA GLY A 58 16.29 -10.05 -9.29
C GLY A 58 16.23 -9.71 -7.81
N LEU A 59 15.02 -9.57 -7.26
CA LEU A 59 14.83 -9.21 -5.86
C LEU A 59 14.96 -10.40 -4.90
N GLY A 60 14.75 -11.63 -5.36
CA GLY A 60 14.62 -12.81 -4.50
C GLY A 60 13.30 -12.82 -3.72
N PRO A 61 13.20 -13.58 -2.63
CA PRO A 61 11.94 -13.81 -1.92
C PRO A 61 11.52 -12.59 -1.08
N VAL A 62 11.07 -11.53 -1.71
CA VAL A 62 10.45 -10.36 -1.05
C VAL A 62 8.94 -10.40 -1.25
N PRO A 63 8.14 -10.08 -0.21
CA PRO A 63 6.70 -9.99 -0.35
C PRO A 63 6.32 -8.75 -1.17
N LEU A 64 5.26 -8.88 -1.97
CA LEU A 64 4.68 -7.80 -2.76
C LEU A 64 3.23 -7.56 -2.32
N THR A 65 2.72 -6.36 -2.57
CA THR A 65 1.29 -6.06 -2.45
C THR A 65 0.71 -5.81 -3.84
N HIS A 66 -0.25 -6.63 -4.22
CA HIS A 66 -0.97 -6.51 -5.48
C HIS A 66 -2.28 -5.78 -5.24
N PHE A 67 -2.37 -4.55 -5.73
CA PHE A 67 -3.60 -3.78 -5.79
C PHE A 67 -4.35 -4.13 -7.07
N ILE A 68 -5.39 -4.97 -6.96
CA ILE A 68 -6.03 -5.58 -8.13
C ILE A 68 -7.42 -5.01 -8.35
N SER A 69 -7.66 -4.54 -9.58
CA SER A 69 -8.99 -4.18 -10.05
C SER A 69 -9.81 -5.43 -10.40
N ALA A 70 -11.02 -5.54 -9.86
CA ALA A 70 -11.92 -6.62 -10.20
C ALA A 70 -12.53 -6.51 -11.60
N ALA A 71 -12.23 -5.43 -12.34
CA ALA A 71 -12.74 -5.22 -13.69
C ALA A 71 -12.33 -6.31 -14.68
N TYR A 72 -11.23 -7.01 -14.46
CA TYR A 72 -10.84 -8.18 -15.26
C TYR A 72 -11.95 -9.23 -15.36
N PHE A 73 -12.80 -9.35 -14.34
CA PHE A 73 -13.88 -10.34 -14.26
C PHE A 73 -15.23 -9.84 -14.78
N THR A 74 -15.34 -8.57 -15.15
CA THR A 74 -16.61 -7.94 -15.52
C THR A 74 -16.67 -7.44 -16.95
N LYS A 75 -15.58 -7.57 -17.70
CA LYS A 75 -15.51 -7.22 -19.12
C LYS A 75 -16.59 -7.95 -19.94
N ASP A 76 -17.01 -7.41 -21.04
CA ASP A 76 -17.99 -8.06 -21.93
C ASP A 76 -17.50 -9.44 -22.42
N ARG A 77 -16.18 -9.58 -22.54
CA ARG A 77 -15.47 -10.83 -22.83
C ARG A 77 -14.31 -11.01 -21.83
N PRO A 78 -14.61 -11.48 -20.61
CA PRO A 78 -13.56 -11.69 -19.62
C PRO A 78 -12.60 -12.76 -20.11
N ASP A 79 -11.31 -12.57 -19.85
CA ASP A 79 -10.33 -13.63 -20.10
C ASP A 79 -10.63 -14.81 -19.16
N PRO A 80 -10.95 -16.00 -19.70
CA PRO A 80 -11.23 -17.18 -18.87
C PRO A 80 -10.05 -17.61 -18.03
N ALA A 81 -8.80 -17.22 -18.40
CA ALA A 81 -7.60 -17.49 -17.64
C ALA A 81 -7.32 -16.47 -16.54
N ALA A 82 -8.06 -15.36 -16.46
CA ALA A 82 -7.74 -14.25 -15.54
C ALA A 82 -7.55 -14.71 -14.08
N ALA A 83 -8.44 -15.56 -13.58
CA ALA A 83 -8.33 -16.07 -12.20
C ALA A 83 -7.07 -16.93 -11.99
N ALA A 84 -6.71 -17.76 -12.98
CA ALA A 84 -5.51 -18.58 -12.91
C ALA A 84 -4.23 -17.73 -12.96
N ILE A 85 -4.18 -16.75 -13.88
CA ILE A 85 -3.05 -15.81 -14.02
C ILE A 85 -2.85 -15.04 -12.71
N LEU A 86 -3.91 -14.48 -12.12
CA LEU A 86 -3.84 -13.78 -10.85
C LEU A 86 -3.35 -14.69 -9.71
N THR A 87 -3.86 -15.93 -9.66
CA THR A 87 -3.45 -16.90 -8.63
C THR A 87 -1.99 -17.31 -8.77
N GLU A 88 -1.47 -17.37 -9.99
CA GLU A 88 -0.07 -17.70 -10.27
C GLU A 88 0.85 -16.52 -9.93
N ALA A 89 0.45 -15.29 -10.27
CA ALA A 89 1.24 -14.09 -10.03
C ALA A 89 1.33 -13.68 -8.55
N VAL A 90 0.32 -14.01 -7.74
CA VAL A 90 0.30 -13.70 -6.29
C VAL A 90 0.91 -14.87 -5.52
N HIS A 91 2.16 -14.73 -5.12
CA HIS A 91 2.90 -15.78 -4.41
C HIS A 91 2.52 -15.88 -2.93
N LYS A 92 2.86 -17.01 -2.31
CA LYS A 92 2.70 -17.16 -0.86
C LYS A 92 3.53 -16.11 -0.10
N GLY A 93 2.85 -15.33 0.72
CA GLY A 93 3.45 -14.23 1.49
C GLY A 93 3.21 -12.86 0.88
N ASP A 94 2.66 -12.81 -0.33
CA ASP A 94 2.16 -11.57 -0.92
C ASP A 94 0.80 -11.19 -0.32
N GLU A 95 0.44 -9.94 -0.50
CA GLU A 95 -0.86 -9.38 -0.16
C GLU A 95 -1.66 -9.13 -1.45
N LEU A 96 -2.93 -9.55 -1.46
CA LEU A 96 -3.90 -9.12 -2.44
C LEU A 96 -4.79 -8.03 -1.82
N ALA A 97 -4.76 -6.84 -2.40
CA ALA A 97 -5.50 -5.67 -1.98
C ALA A 97 -6.44 -5.18 -3.11
N VAL A 98 -7.46 -4.40 -2.74
CA VAL A 98 -8.41 -3.87 -3.72
C VAL A 98 -7.88 -2.59 -4.36
N HIS A 99 -7.88 -2.56 -5.71
CA HIS A 99 -7.71 -1.37 -6.52
C HIS A 99 -9.00 -1.00 -7.22
N LEU A 100 -9.37 0.28 -7.22
CA LEU A 100 -10.65 0.69 -7.77
C LEU A 100 -10.51 1.77 -8.84
N HIS A 101 -10.80 1.35 -10.08
CA HIS A 101 -11.22 2.21 -11.17
C HIS A 101 -12.71 1.97 -11.46
N ALA A 102 -13.43 3.01 -11.80
CA ALA A 102 -14.89 2.94 -11.97
C ALA A 102 -15.28 2.46 -13.38
N TRP A 103 -14.69 1.35 -13.83
CA TRP A 103 -15.01 0.74 -15.12
C TRP A 103 -16.51 0.56 -15.31
N ARG A 104 -17.02 0.87 -16.51
CA ARG A 104 -18.43 0.71 -16.87
C ARG A 104 -18.92 -0.70 -16.62
N SER A 105 -18.13 -1.71 -16.98
CA SER A 105 -18.44 -3.11 -16.77
C SER A 105 -18.57 -3.44 -15.29
N LEU A 106 -17.66 -2.94 -14.44
CA LEU A 106 -17.67 -3.18 -13.00
C LEU A 106 -18.83 -2.47 -12.31
N ALA A 107 -19.15 -1.23 -12.71
CA ALA A 107 -20.31 -0.50 -12.21
C ALA A 107 -21.63 -1.26 -12.52
N LYS A 108 -21.80 -1.72 -13.76
CA LYS A 108 -22.96 -2.56 -14.16
C LYS A 108 -23.03 -3.86 -13.36
N ALA A 109 -21.92 -4.57 -13.19
CA ALA A 109 -21.85 -5.79 -12.40
C ALA A 109 -22.19 -5.56 -10.92
N SER A 110 -22.03 -4.33 -10.45
CA SER A 110 -22.38 -3.88 -9.10
C SER A 110 -23.84 -3.43 -8.96
N GLY A 111 -24.60 -3.48 -10.05
CA GLY A 111 -26.01 -3.06 -10.08
C GLY A 111 -26.22 -1.55 -10.00
N ILE A 112 -25.23 -0.76 -10.40
CA ILE A 112 -25.31 0.71 -10.43
C ILE A 112 -25.18 1.23 -11.86
N GLU A 113 -25.77 2.42 -12.11
CA GLU A 113 -25.64 3.11 -13.38
C GLU A 113 -24.23 3.69 -13.51
N PRO A 114 -23.47 3.34 -14.57
CA PRO A 114 -22.13 3.85 -14.79
C PRO A 114 -22.11 5.38 -14.96
N LYS A 115 -21.24 6.06 -14.24
CA LYS A 115 -20.93 7.47 -14.46
C LYS A 115 -19.81 7.55 -15.50
N LEU A 116 -20.05 8.27 -16.56
CA LEU A 116 -19.11 8.38 -17.68
C LEU A 116 -18.50 9.80 -17.77
N SER A 117 -18.49 10.52 -16.67
CA SER A 117 -17.87 11.84 -16.53
C SER A 117 -17.83 12.30 -15.07
N PRO A 118 -16.93 13.24 -14.72
CA PRO A 118 -15.82 13.71 -15.55
C PRO A 118 -14.66 12.73 -15.57
N SER A 119 -13.82 12.80 -16.59
CA SER A 119 -12.51 12.13 -16.60
C SER A 119 -11.56 12.84 -15.63
N PHE A 120 -10.87 12.10 -14.77
CA PHE A 120 -9.81 12.68 -13.95
C PHE A 120 -8.51 12.96 -14.73
N LEU A 121 -8.38 12.43 -15.96
CA LEU A 121 -7.25 12.74 -16.84
C LEU A 121 -7.49 14.00 -17.64
N THR A 122 -8.66 14.14 -18.27
CA THR A 122 -8.96 15.25 -19.17
C THR A 122 -9.80 16.37 -18.55
N GLY A 123 -10.48 16.09 -17.42
CA GLY A 123 -11.43 17.02 -16.79
C GLY A 123 -12.72 17.26 -17.58
N THR A 124 -12.95 16.47 -18.63
CA THR A 124 -14.10 16.57 -19.54
C THR A 124 -14.93 15.30 -19.52
N ASP A 125 -15.96 15.24 -20.35
CA ASP A 125 -16.78 14.04 -20.55
C ASP A 125 -16.11 13.01 -21.49
N LYS A 126 -14.91 13.31 -22.00
CA LYS A 126 -14.17 12.41 -22.88
C LYS A 126 -13.34 11.45 -22.04
N LEU A 127 -13.80 10.21 -21.95
CA LEU A 127 -13.10 9.10 -21.29
C LEU A 127 -12.15 8.38 -22.25
N LEU A 128 -11.17 7.67 -21.68
CA LEU A 128 -10.37 6.71 -22.42
C LEU A 128 -11.23 5.49 -22.77
N GLU A 129 -11.16 5.06 -24.02
CA GLU A 129 -11.78 3.85 -24.52
C GLU A 129 -10.70 2.81 -24.79
N PHE A 130 -10.88 1.61 -24.29
CA PHE A 130 -9.96 0.49 -24.45
C PHE A 130 -10.40 -0.42 -25.59
N GLU A 131 -9.49 -1.27 -26.09
CA GLU A 131 -9.71 -2.12 -27.26
C GLU A 131 -10.93 -3.05 -27.14
N ASP A 132 -11.27 -3.46 -25.90
CA ASP A 132 -12.45 -4.27 -25.59
C ASP A 132 -13.76 -3.43 -25.59
N GLY A 133 -13.66 -2.14 -25.84
CA GLY A 133 -14.77 -1.19 -25.82
C GLY A 133 -15.24 -0.81 -24.43
N ASP A 134 -14.56 -1.23 -23.35
CA ASP A 134 -14.87 -0.77 -21.99
C ASP A 134 -14.30 0.63 -21.76
N ILE A 135 -14.99 1.42 -20.94
CA ILE A 135 -14.67 2.80 -20.59
C ILE A 135 -14.87 3.00 -19.09
N GLY A 136 -14.49 4.17 -18.58
CA GLY A 136 -14.68 4.51 -17.16
C GLY A 136 -13.47 4.23 -16.29
N PHE A 137 -12.36 3.78 -16.89
CA PHE A 137 -11.07 3.72 -16.20
C PHE A 137 -10.74 5.05 -15.52
N ASP A 138 -10.84 6.13 -16.24
CA ASP A 138 -10.50 7.47 -15.81
C ASP A 138 -11.70 8.30 -15.30
N THR A 139 -12.84 7.67 -15.02
CA THR A 139 -13.95 8.38 -14.37
C THR A 139 -13.57 8.76 -12.95
N ASP A 140 -13.73 10.04 -12.59
CA ASP A 140 -13.51 10.53 -11.23
C ASP A 140 -14.47 9.82 -10.26
N LEU A 141 -13.92 9.17 -9.25
CA LEU A 141 -14.71 8.44 -8.24
C LEU A 141 -15.68 9.33 -7.47
N ASP A 142 -15.44 10.65 -7.41
CA ASP A 142 -16.37 11.61 -6.81
C ASP A 142 -17.68 11.79 -7.60
N ALA A 143 -17.76 11.31 -8.84
CA ALA A 143 -19.01 11.25 -9.60
C ALA A 143 -20.03 10.31 -8.94
N TYR A 144 -19.57 9.34 -8.18
CA TYR A 144 -20.41 8.37 -7.48
C TYR A 144 -20.77 8.85 -6.07
N SER A 145 -21.92 8.43 -5.59
CA SER A 145 -22.29 8.55 -4.18
C SER A 145 -21.54 7.52 -3.32
N VAL A 146 -21.48 7.75 -2.01
CA VAL A 146 -20.90 6.80 -1.06
C VAL A 146 -21.56 5.41 -1.16
N SER A 147 -22.89 5.36 -1.33
CA SER A 147 -23.63 4.10 -1.46
C SER A 147 -23.29 3.34 -2.76
N GLU A 148 -23.10 4.05 -3.87
CA GLU A 148 -22.67 3.46 -5.13
C GLU A 148 -21.23 2.93 -5.04
N LEU A 149 -20.28 3.72 -4.48
CA LEU A 149 -18.91 3.27 -4.23
C LEU A 149 -18.87 2.01 -3.36
N ARG A 150 -19.69 1.96 -2.30
CA ARG A 150 -19.80 0.79 -1.45
C ARG A 150 -20.31 -0.45 -2.20
N ALA A 151 -21.27 -0.28 -3.11
CA ALA A 151 -21.76 -1.39 -3.95
C ALA A 151 -20.64 -1.93 -4.83
N VAL A 152 -19.84 -1.05 -5.45
CA VAL A 152 -18.69 -1.44 -6.28
C VAL A 152 -17.62 -2.15 -5.44
N LEU A 153 -17.28 -1.63 -4.26
CA LEU A 153 -16.30 -2.24 -3.35
C LEU A 153 -16.71 -3.65 -2.91
N ARG A 154 -17.97 -3.85 -2.53
CA ARG A 154 -18.47 -5.19 -2.20
C ARG A 154 -18.38 -6.16 -3.37
N THR A 155 -18.75 -5.70 -4.57
CA THR A 155 -18.66 -6.51 -5.78
C THR A 155 -17.21 -6.84 -6.11
N SER A 156 -16.31 -5.86 -6.03
CA SER A 156 -14.87 -6.06 -6.25
C SER A 156 -14.30 -7.11 -5.31
N ARG A 157 -14.55 -6.97 -4.00
CA ARG A 157 -14.09 -7.95 -3.02
C ARG A 157 -14.62 -9.35 -3.32
N ARG A 158 -15.93 -9.50 -3.54
CA ARG A 158 -16.56 -10.79 -3.86
C ARG A 158 -15.97 -11.44 -5.11
N LEU A 159 -15.68 -10.67 -6.16
CA LEU A 159 -15.07 -11.18 -7.39
C LEU A 159 -13.63 -11.64 -7.17
N LEU A 160 -12.84 -10.86 -6.44
CA LEU A 160 -11.45 -11.22 -6.10
C LEU A 160 -11.41 -12.46 -5.18
N GLU A 161 -12.32 -12.59 -4.22
CA GLU A 161 -12.41 -13.77 -3.35
C GLU A 161 -12.72 -15.06 -4.12
N GLN A 162 -13.31 -14.97 -5.33
CA GLN A 162 -13.54 -16.13 -6.21
C GLN A 162 -12.23 -16.72 -6.77
N THR A 163 -11.11 -16.00 -6.71
CA THR A 163 -9.80 -16.55 -7.05
C THR A 163 -9.22 -17.46 -5.96
N HIS A 164 -9.92 -17.61 -4.83
CA HIS A 164 -9.47 -18.32 -3.63
C HIS A 164 -8.26 -17.69 -2.93
N LEU A 165 -7.86 -16.48 -3.31
CA LEU A 165 -6.87 -15.67 -2.61
C LEU A 165 -7.53 -14.88 -1.49
N LEU A 166 -6.80 -14.67 -0.41
CA LEU A 166 -7.27 -13.85 0.71
C LEU A 166 -7.15 -12.36 0.36
N VAL A 167 -8.29 -11.67 0.27
CA VAL A 167 -8.33 -10.22 0.04
C VAL A 167 -8.15 -9.49 1.36
N SER A 168 -7.10 -8.66 1.44
CA SER A 168 -6.77 -7.88 2.62
C SER A 168 -7.77 -6.73 2.88
N LYS A 169 -7.54 -5.99 3.98
CA LYS A 169 -8.30 -4.77 4.30
C LYS A 169 -7.58 -3.51 3.85
N THR A 170 -6.73 -3.63 2.85
CA THR A 170 -5.96 -2.55 2.24
C THR A 170 -6.61 -2.14 0.92
N PHE A 171 -6.58 -0.86 0.62
CA PHE A 171 -7.22 -0.26 -0.54
C PHE A 171 -6.31 0.77 -1.21
N ARG A 172 -6.46 0.92 -2.52
CA ARG A 172 -5.90 2.03 -3.31
C ARG A 172 -6.92 2.53 -4.31
N ALA A 173 -7.14 3.84 -4.34
CA ALA A 173 -8.00 4.49 -5.33
C ALA A 173 -7.28 4.64 -6.67
N GLY A 174 -7.98 4.40 -7.76
CA GLY A 174 -7.53 4.73 -9.10
C GLY A 174 -7.23 6.23 -9.23
N GLY A 175 -6.19 6.57 -9.97
CA GLY A 175 -5.71 7.94 -10.07
C GLY A 175 -5.30 8.57 -8.74
N TYR A 176 -5.07 7.77 -7.69
CA TYR A 176 -4.69 8.25 -6.35
C TYR A 176 -5.77 9.12 -5.65
N LEU A 177 -7.03 9.02 -6.12
CA LEU A 177 -8.13 9.89 -5.72
C LEU A 177 -8.83 9.41 -4.44
N GLY A 178 -8.09 9.31 -3.33
CA GLY A 178 -8.62 9.03 -1.99
C GLY A 178 -9.41 10.23 -1.43
N THR A 179 -10.50 10.60 -2.08
CA THR A 179 -11.36 11.72 -1.68
C THR A 179 -12.14 11.41 -0.40
N PRO A 180 -12.69 12.41 0.31
CA PRO A 180 -13.51 12.16 1.49
C PRO A 180 -14.65 11.15 1.26
N LYS A 181 -15.28 11.13 0.09
CA LYS A 181 -16.32 10.15 -0.24
C LYS A 181 -15.75 8.73 -0.38
N VAL A 182 -14.60 8.61 -1.07
CA VAL A 182 -13.90 7.32 -1.22
C VAL A 182 -13.48 6.81 0.15
N LEU A 183 -12.83 7.65 0.97
CA LEU A 183 -12.40 7.27 2.31
C LEU A 183 -13.59 6.85 3.20
N GLN A 184 -14.73 7.54 3.10
CA GLN A 184 -15.95 7.12 3.79
C GLN A 184 -16.42 5.74 3.30
N ALA A 185 -16.51 5.54 1.98
CA ALA A 185 -17.01 4.30 1.40
C ALA A 185 -16.15 3.10 1.81
N ILE A 186 -14.81 3.21 1.70
CA ILE A 186 -13.90 2.12 2.08
C ILE A 186 -13.97 1.85 3.58
N ARG A 187 -14.07 2.89 4.41
CA ARG A 187 -14.19 2.73 5.86
C ARG A 187 -15.46 1.99 6.25
N GLU A 188 -16.60 2.34 5.65
CA GLU A 188 -17.89 1.69 5.88
C GLU A 188 -17.93 0.23 5.35
N GLU A 189 -17.11 -0.11 4.36
CA GLU A 189 -16.93 -1.49 3.88
C GLU A 189 -15.84 -2.27 4.64
N GLY A 190 -15.31 -1.70 5.73
CA GLY A 190 -14.42 -2.40 6.66
C GLY A 190 -12.95 -2.42 6.25
N PHE A 191 -12.55 -1.64 5.26
CA PHE A 191 -11.14 -1.38 5.02
C PHE A 191 -10.55 -0.59 6.19
N ILE A 192 -9.27 -0.78 6.45
CA ILE A 192 -8.56 -0.18 7.58
C ILE A 192 -7.28 0.53 7.16
N VAL A 193 -6.78 0.25 5.95
CA VAL A 193 -5.62 0.88 5.35
C VAL A 193 -6.02 1.49 4.01
N ASP A 194 -5.68 2.75 3.79
CA ASP A 194 -5.65 3.39 2.48
C ASP A 194 -4.20 3.59 2.04
N CYS A 195 -3.91 3.40 0.78
CA CYS A 195 -2.58 3.59 0.19
C CYS A 195 -2.72 4.42 -1.10
N SER A 196 -3.49 5.51 -1.04
CA SER A 196 -3.78 6.35 -2.21
C SER A 196 -2.97 7.65 -2.24
N ALA A 197 -2.46 8.12 -1.09
CA ALA A 197 -1.76 9.39 -1.04
C ALA A 197 -0.42 9.33 -1.76
N THR A 198 -0.21 10.22 -2.73
CA THR A 198 1.05 10.36 -3.45
C THR A 198 1.44 11.82 -3.63
N ASP A 199 2.70 12.06 -3.96
CA ASP A 199 3.22 13.39 -4.27
C ASP A 199 2.88 13.78 -5.69
N TYR A 200 1.98 14.75 -5.87
CA TYR A 200 1.57 15.24 -7.19
C TYR A 200 2.73 15.75 -8.05
N ARG A 201 3.85 16.16 -7.43
CA ARG A 201 5.04 16.65 -8.11
C ARG A 201 5.80 15.57 -8.88
N GLN A 202 5.57 14.29 -8.58
CA GLN A 202 6.12 13.19 -9.37
C GLN A 202 5.53 13.14 -10.79
N LEU A 203 4.36 13.76 -11.01
CA LEU A 203 3.71 13.89 -12.30
C LEU A 203 4.03 15.25 -12.96
N ASP A 204 5.16 15.89 -12.62
CA ASP A 204 5.49 17.28 -13.01
C ASP A 204 5.57 17.49 -14.53
N GLU A 205 5.97 16.47 -15.30
CA GLU A 205 5.91 16.51 -16.77
C GLU A 205 4.48 16.69 -17.29
N ARG A 206 3.47 16.38 -16.47
CA ARG A 206 2.03 16.50 -16.74
C ARG A 206 1.35 17.56 -15.87
N LYS A 207 2.11 18.50 -15.31
CA LYS A 207 1.63 19.50 -14.32
C LYS A 207 0.40 20.30 -14.75
N ASP A 208 0.23 20.48 -16.05
CA ASP A 208 -0.92 21.20 -16.64
C ASP A 208 -2.15 20.30 -16.85
N GLU A 209 -2.02 18.99 -16.61
CA GLU A 209 -3.12 18.04 -16.68
C GLU A 209 -3.99 18.08 -15.41
N VAL A 210 -5.19 17.54 -15.52
CA VAL A 210 -6.18 17.55 -14.44
C VAL A 210 -5.75 16.68 -13.28
N LEU A 211 -5.18 15.50 -13.54
CA LEU A 211 -4.83 14.54 -12.52
C LEU A 211 -3.86 15.08 -11.45
N PRO A 212 -2.70 15.71 -11.79
CA PRO A 212 -1.83 16.31 -10.78
C PRO A 212 -2.54 17.37 -9.94
N GLN A 213 -3.45 18.16 -10.55
CA GLN A 213 -4.23 19.18 -9.82
C GLN A 213 -5.23 18.53 -8.86
N ARG A 214 -5.86 17.43 -9.24
CA ARG A 214 -6.74 16.64 -8.36
C ARG A 214 -5.97 16.04 -7.19
N ILE A 215 -4.83 15.39 -7.45
CA ILE A 215 -3.96 14.84 -6.40
C ILE A 215 -3.53 15.94 -5.43
N LYS A 216 -3.08 17.10 -5.94
CA LYS A 216 -2.70 18.25 -5.11
C LYS A 216 -3.84 18.73 -4.22
N ALA A 217 -5.07 18.76 -4.74
CA ALA A 217 -6.24 19.19 -3.96
C ALA A 217 -6.58 18.21 -2.84
N ILE A 218 -6.39 16.91 -3.05
CA ILE A 218 -6.68 15.85 -2.06
C ILE A 218 -5.52 15.69 -1.08
N TRP A 219 -4.28 15.69 -1.55
CA TRP A 219 -3.07 15.39 -0.80
C TRP A 219 -2.05 16.55 -0.81
N PRO A 220 -2.43 17.80 -0.43
CA PRO A 220 -1.59 19.00 -0.64
C PRO A 220 -0.26 18.97 0.11
N SER A 221 -0.15 18.21 1.20
CA SER A 221 1.03 18.13 2.06
C SER A 221 1.82 16.82 1.92
N VAL A 222 1.44 15.97 0.96
CA VAL A 222 2.15 14.70 0.73
C VAL A 222 3.37 14.95 -0.14
N ASP A 223 4.47 14.30 0.25
CA ASP A 223 5.73 14.27 -0.49
C ASP A 223 6.36 12.87 -0.44
N THR A 224 7.46 12.69 -1.16
CA THR A 224 8.20 11.43 -1.25
C THR A 224 8.76 10.93 0.10
N THR A 225 8.75 11.76 1.14
CA THR A 225 9.24 11.44 2.49
C THR A 225 8.13 11.28 3.51
N SER A 226 6.87 11.44 3.09
CA SER A 226 5.69 11.35 3.95
C SER A 226 5.60 9.98 4.61
N GLN A 227 5.20 9.97 5.87
CA GLN A 227 5.11 8.76 6.69
C GLN A 227 3.66 8.40 6.99
N PRO A 228 3.40 7.14 7.36
CA PRO A 228 2.05 6.70 7.74
C PRO A 228 1.39 7.62 8.75
N ARG A 229 0.13 7.92 8.52
CA ARG A 229 -0.68 8.78 9.40
C ARG A 229 -2.14 8.37 9.39
N PHE A 230 -2.84 8.65 10.47
CA PHE A 230 -4.29 8.51 10.46
C PHE A 230 -4.95 9.67 9.70
N VAL A 231 -5.85 9.34 8.79
CA VAL A 231 -6.73 10.28 8.10
C VAL A 231 -8.15 10.11 8.62
N GLY A 232 -8.84 11.23 8.80
CA GLY A 232 -10.23 11.22 9.26
C GLY A 232 -11.16 10.76 8.14
N ALA A 233 -12.06 9.82 8.48
CA ALA A 233 -13.17 9.44 7.61
C ALA A 233 -14.44 9.29 8.46
N PRO A 234 -15.64 9.54 7.91
CA PRO A 234 -16.87 9.12 8.58
C PRO A 234 -16.83 7.62 8.90
N GLY A 235 -17.18 7.25 10.11
CA GLY A 235 -17.06 5.86 10.58
C GLY A 235 -15.74 5.51 11.27
N GLY A 236 -14.81 6.47 11.37
CA GLY A 236 -13.55 6.35 12.12
C GLY A 236 -12.29 6.51 11.26
N PRO A 237 -11.12 6.58 11.89
CA PRO A 237 -9.87 6.82 11.18
C PRO A 237 -9.47 5.64 10.29
N LEU A 238 -8.84 5.96 9.16
CA LEU A 238 -8.09 5.05 8.31
C LEU A 238 -6.60 5.31 8.51
N LEU A 239 -5.78 4.29 8.42
CA LEU A 239 -4.34 4.49 8.32
C LEU A 239 -3.98 4.70 6.85
N GLU A 240 -3.48 5.89 6.53
CA GLU A 240 -2.91 6.21 5.23
C GLU A 240 -1.44 5.79 5.19
N MET A 241 -1.08 4.99 4.18
CA MET A 241 0.29 4.56 3.86
C MET A 241 0.75 5.29 2.60
N PRO A 242 1.38 6.48 2.71
CA PRO A 242 1.71 7.29 1.54
C PRO A 242 2.71 6.59 0.61
N ILE A 243 2.48 6.73 -0.68
CA ILE A 243 3.36 6.25 -1.74
C ILE A 243 4.54 7.22 -1.88
N ALA A 244 5.75 6.70 -1.73
CA ALA A 244 6.96 7.50 -1.86
C ALA A 244 7.39 7.69 -3.32
N ALA A 245 7.25 6.65 -4.16
CA ALA A 245 7.51 6.75 -5.59
C ALA A 245 6.82 5.63 -6.39
N PHE A 246 6.46 5.96 -7.63
CA PHE A 246 6.08 5.01 -8.66
C PHE A 246 7.16 5.00 -9.77
N ALA A 247 7.58 3.81 -10.20
CA ALA A 247 8.60 3.66 -11.23
C ALA A 247 8.17 4.20 -12.60
N ASP A 248 6.86 4.30 -12.83
CA ASP A 248 6.27 4.92 -14.03
C ASP A 248 6.62 6.42 -14.14
N TYR A 249 6.76 7.09 -13.01
CA TYR A 249 6.98 8.55 -12.94
C TYR A 249 8.38 8.91 -12.42
N ALA A 250 9.02 8.00 -11.66
CA ALA A 250 10.31 8.25 -11.04
C ALA A 250 11.42 7.46 -11.74
N THR A 251 12.58 8.08 -11.91
CA THR A 251 13.80 7.42 -12.34
C THR A 251 14.40 6.56 -11.22
N ALA A 252 15.29 5.62 -11.56
CA ALA A 252 16.02 4.84 -10.56
C ALA A 252 16.81 5.74 -9.57
N ALA A 253 17.34 6.88 -10.03
CA ALA A 253 18.06 7.82 -9.19
C ALA A 253 17.14 8.51 -8.18
N GLU A 254 15.94 8.90 -8.57
CA GLU A 254 14.94 9.50 -7.68
C GLU A 254 14.44 8.49 -6.64
N ILE A 255 14.22 7.23 -7.04
CA ILE A 255 13.89 6.15 -6.09
C ILE A 255 15.02 5.96 -5.08
N VAL A 256 16.30 5.99 -5.52
CA VAL A 256 17.45 5.94 -4.60
C VAL A 256 17.43 7.12 -3.64
N ALA A 257 17.10 8.32 -4.10
CA ALA A 257 17.02 9.52 -3.24
C ALA A 257 15.92 9.39 -2.14
N VAL A 258 14.82 8.65 -2.40
CA VAL A 258 13.84 8.32 -1.36
C VAL A 258 14.50 7.54 -0.22
N PHE A 259 15.36 6.57 -0.53
CA PHE A 259 16.09 5.81 0.49
C PHE A 259 17.14 6.66 1.22
N ASP A 260 17.77 7.62 0.56
CA ASP A 260 18.67 8.58 1.21
C ASP A 260 17.93 9.41 2.26
N ALA A 261 16.75 9.90 1.90
CA ALA A 261 15.89 10.65 2.82
C ALA A 261 15.39 9.76 3.98
N ALA A 262 14.98 8.52 3.70
CA ALA A 262 14.57 7.55 4.72
C ALA A 262 15.69 7.23 5.70
N HIS A 263 16.92 7.02 5.20
CA HIS A 263 18.10 6.79 6.03
C HIS A 263 18.44 8.02 6.88
N ALA A 264 18.40 9.22 6.30
CA ALA A 264 18.61 10.45 7.06
C ALA A 264 17.59 10.64 8.18
N ARG A 265 16.32 10.25 7.94
CA ARG A 265 15.27 10.27 8.95
C ARG A 265 15.53 9.24 10.06
N LEU A 266 15.87 7.99 9.70
CA LEU A 266 16.22 6.95 10.65
C LEU A 266 17.41 7.34 11.55
N ARG A 267 18.40 8.03 11.00
CA ARG A 267 19.53 8.55 11.80
C ARG A 267 19.12 9.63 12.80
N LYS A 268 18.08 10.41 12.51
CA LYS A 268 17.55 11.43 13.44
C LYS A 268 16.75 10.81 14.59
N ASP A 269 16.06 9.70 14.30
CA ASP A 269 15.24 8.97 15.28
C ASP A 269 15.50 7.46 15.12
N PRO A 270 16.63 6.94 15.64
CA PRO A 270 17.06 5.57 15.43
C PRO A 270 16.21 4.51 16.16
N GLY A 271 15.30 4.93 17.02
CA GLY A 271 14.35 4.05 17.72
C GLY A 271 13.03 3.84 16.96
N ARG A 272 12.83 4.49 15.81
CA ARG A 272 11.56 4.48 15.10
C ARG A 272 11.69 3.99 13.67
N ASP A 273 10.76 3.10 13.25
CA ASP A 273 10.70 2.65 11.86
C ASP A 273 10.39 3.82 10.90
N VAL A 274 10.97 3.76 9.71
CA VAL A 274 10.70 4.66 8.58
C VAL A 274 10.09 3.82 7.46
N PHE A 275 8.98 4.27 6.89
CA PHE A 275 8.24 3.53 5.90
C PHE A 275 8.45 4.10 4.51
N VAL A 276 8.65 3.22 3.52
CA VAL A 276 8.84 3.55 2.10
C VAL A 276 7.93 2.64 1.30
N VAL A 277 6.91 3.20 0.67
CA VAL A 277 6.03 2.48 -0.26
C VAL A 277 6.43 2.85 -1.69
N LEU A 278 6.75 1.85 -2.49
CA LEU A 278 7.13 2.01 -3.90
C LEU A 278 6.18 1.20 -4.78
N GLY A 279 5.97 1.63 -6.01
CA GLY A 279 5.07 0.90 -6.91
C GLY A 279 5.39 1.06 -8.39
N PHE A 280 4.64 0.31 -9.19
CA PHE A 280 4.53 0.42 -10.64
C PHE A 280 3.18 -0.18 -11.08
N HIS A 281 2.74 0.12 -12.32
CA HIS A 281 1.57 -0.48 -12.91
C HIS A 281 1.95 -1.73 -13.71
N LEU A 282 1.14 -2.79 -13.65
CA LEU A 282 1.42 -4.04 -14.35
C LEU A 282 1.42 -3.83 -15.87
N GLU A 283 0.46 -3.06 -16.36
CA GLU A 283 0.26 -2.83 -17.80
C GLU A 283 1.47 -2.15 -18.46
N THR A 284 2.26 -1.39 -17.69
CA THR A 284 3.47 -0.68 -18.15
C THR A 284 4.75 -1.22 -17.51
N ALA A 285 4.69 -2.36 -16.82
CA ALA A 285 5.83 -2.92 -16.09
C ALA A 285 7.04 -3.21 -16.97
N HIS A 286 6.82 -3.62 -18.23
CA HIS A 286 7.89 -3.88 -19.20
C HIS A 286 8.78 -2.65 -19.47
N ASP A 287 8.22 -1.43 -19.35
CA ASP A 287 8.96 -0.19 -19.52
C ASP A 287 9.61 0.29 -18.22
N PHE A 288 8.95 0.07 -17.07
CA PHE A 288 9.27 0.80 -15.84
C PHE A 288 9.73 -0.04 -14.66
N ALA A 289 9.34 -1.32 -14.55
CA ALA A 289 9.72 -2.16 -13.41
C ALA A 289 11.25 -2.29 -13.26
N GLY A 290 11.99 -2.24 -14.36
CA GLY A 290 13.46 -2.24 -14.37
C GLY A 290 14.09 -1.10 -13.58
N ARG A 291 13.46 0.09 -13.54
CA ARG A 291 13.93 1.24 -12.74
C ARG A 291 13.90 0.93 -11.24
N LEU A 292 12.85 0.24 -10.80
CA LEU A 292 12.72 -0.21 -9.40
C LEU A 292 13.78 -1.26 -9.06
N GLY A 293 14.00 -2.24 -9.94
CA GLY A 293 15.04 -3.26 -9.79
C GLY A 293 16.43 -2.65 -9.65
N GLU A 294 16.80 -1.74 -10.57
CA GLU A 294 18.08 -1.01 -10.54
C GLU A 294 18.26 -0.18 -9.25
N ALA A 295 17.23 0.54 -8.82
CA ALA A 295 17.28 1.33 -7.60
C ALA A 295 17.50 0.45 -6.37
N LEU A 296 16.77 -0.65 -6.25
CA LEU A 296 16.84 -1.57 -5.11
C LEU A 296 18.18 -2.33 -5.08
N GLU A 297 18.76 -2.68 -6.21
CA GLU A 297 20.11 -3.25 -6.29
C GLU A 297 21.15 -2.27 -5.71
N LYS A 298 21.11 -1.01 -6.15
CA LYS A 298 22.01 0.06 -5.63
C LYS A 298 21.84 0.27 -4.12
N VAL A 299 20.60 0.25 -3.63
CA VAL A 299 20.29 0.46 -2.20
C VAL A 299 20.75 -0.73 -1.35
N ARG A 300 20.52 -1.96 -1.80
CA ARG A 300 20.97 -3.19 -1.10
C ARG A 300 22.49 -3.32 -1.02
N GLY A 301 23.21 -2.79 -2.01
CA GLY A 301 24.67 -2.76 -2.02
C GLY A 301 25.29 -1.81 -1.01
N ARG A 302 24.52 -0.96 -0.34
CA ARG A 302 25.01 0.07 0.59
C ARG A 302 25.24 -0.50 1.98
N ARG A 303 26.45 -0.40 2.48
CA ARG A 303 26.85 -0.91 3.81
C ARG A 303 26.10 -0.24 4.95
N GLU A 304 25.79 1.04 4.83
CA GLU A 304 25.07 1.84 5.84
C GLU A 304 23.60 1.43 5.98
N LEU A 305 23.06 0.71 5.00
CA LEU A 305 21.69 0.16 5.02
C LEU A 305 21.66 -1.35 5.29
N ALA A 306 22.83 -1.98 5.40
CA ALA A 306 22.93 -3.42 5.62
C ALA A 306 22.26 -3.82 6.95
N GLY A 307 21.28 -4.71 6.89
CA GLY A 307 20.49 -5.16 8.05
C GLY A 307 19.42 -4.18 8.54
N GLY A 308 19.35 -2.97 7.96
CA GLY A 308 18.33 -1.96 8.29
C GLY A 308 17.11 -1.96 7.37
N LEU A 309 17.14 -2.68 6.23
CA LEU A 309 16.02 -2.81 5.30
C LEU A 309 15.16 -4.02 5.66
N VAL A 310 13.85 -3.84 5.72
CA VAL A 310 12.86 -4.90 5.90
C VAL A 310 11.81 -4.77 4.82
N PHE A 311 11.71 -5.79 3.96
CA PHE A 311 10.62 -5.86 2.99
C PHE A 311 9.37 -6.44 3.63
N SER A 312 8.21 -5.88 3.30
CA SER A 312 6.93 -6.15 3.94
C SER A 312 5.80 -5.91 2.95
N THR A 313 4.66 -6.53 3.16
CA THR A 313 3.42 -6.10 2.51
C THR A 313 2.96 -4.75 3.09
N VAL A 314 2.01 -4.09 2.41
CA VAL A 314 1.41 -2.84 2.95
C VAL A 314 0.64 -3.13 4.23
N GLU A 315 -0.11 -4.24 4.32
CA GLU A 315 -0.87 -4.61 5.52
C GLU A 315 0.06 -4.83 6.72
N ASP A 316 1.15 -5.57 6.56
CA ASP A 316 2.13 -5.82 7.63
C ASP A 316 2.87 -4.53 8.02
N ALA A 317 3.27 -3.70 7.04
CA ALA A 317 3.88 -2.39 7.29
C ALA A 317 2.91 -1.48 8.07
N ALA A 318 1.62 -1.48 7.69
CA ALA A 318 0.57 -0.75 8.39
C ALA A 318 0.37 -1.25 9.84
N GLY A 319 0.47 -2.55 10.06
CA GLY A 319 0.44 -3.15 11.39
C GLY A 319 1.56 -2.59 12.30
N ARG A 320 2.78 -2.48 11.77
CA ARG A 320 3.93 -1.87 12.46
C ARG A 320 3.72 -0.38 12.69
N ALA A 321 3.25 0.35 11.68
CA ALA A 321 3.02 1.79 11.75
C ALA A 321 1.97 2.17 12.81
N ARG A 322 0.89 1.39 12.94
CA ARG A 322 -0.16 1.62 13.95
C ARG A 322 0.35 1.64 15.38
N SER A 323 1.35 0.82 15.68
CA SER A 323 1.97 0.77 17.01
C SER A 323 2.79 2.02 17.30
N ALA A 324 3.22 2.75 16.26
CA ALA A 324 4.08 3.93 16.36
C ALA A 324 3.34 5.27 16.17
N VAL A 325 2.15 5.26 15.56
CA VAL A 325 1.34 6.46 15.30
C VAL A 325 0.24 6.55 16.36
N THR A 326 0.32 7.54 17.23
CA THR A 326 -0.77 7.85 18.17
C THR A 326 -1.95 8.42 17.37
N PRO A 327 -3.20 7.93 17.56
CA PRO A 327 -4.36 8.55 16.96
C PRO A 327 -4.43 10.01 17.32
N ALA A 328 -4.79 10.90 16.37
CA ALA A 328 -5.07 12.28 16.68
C ALA A 328 -6.16 12.35 17.76
N PRO A 329 -6.03 13.25 18.76
CA PRO A 329 -7.07 13.41 19.77
C PRO A 329 -8.40 13.74 19.10
N LYS A 330 -9.48 13.13 19.59
CA LYS A 330 -10.86 13.31 19.08
C LYS A 330 -11.36 14.71 19.33
#